data_4005f191a4d7c552bfe59983072f248f
#
_entry.id   4005f191a4d7c552bfe59983072f248f
#
_cell.length_a   1.000
_cell.length_b   1.000
_cell.length_c   1.000
_cell.angle_alpha   90.00
_cell.angle_beta   90.00
_cell.angle_gamma   90.00
#
_symmetry.space_group_name_H-M   'P 1'
#
loop_
_entity.id
_entity.type
_entity.pdbx_description
1 polymer ?
#
loop_
_entity_poly.entity_id
_entity_poly.type
_entity_poly.pdbx_seq_one_letter_code
_entity_poly.pdbx_strand_id
1 'polypeptide(L)'
;MKEGPMIDFSIQGIYPPSLQALVDSKVASRIHSKDATLYSFSEEAQQCAQEYMGWATLASEPPCSIEEIQSFADEMRAKGLKAVVLIGQGGSTQAPMTLTKYNKPDSSSVAFKTLDSVSPVRVRTIMSQCDPEHTLI
;
A
#
# COMPACT_ATOMS: atom_id res chain seq x y z
N MET A 1 -20.44 18.27 6.66
CA MET A 1 -19.75 16.97 6.58
C MET A 1 -20.47 16.02 7.52
N LYS A 2 -20.98 14.88 7.04
CA LYS A 2 -21.56 13.86 7.92
C LYS A 2 -20.38 13.14 8.58
N GLU A 3 -20.33 13.21 9.90
CA GLU A 3 -19.41 12.36 10.66
C GLU A 3 -19.71 10.90 10.31
N GLY A 4 -18.70 10.18 9.84
CA GLY A 4 -18.80 8.74 9.61
C GLY A 4 -18.96 8.02 10.96
N PRO A 5 -19.42 6.75 10.98
CA PRO A 5 -19.58 6.00 12.21
C PRO A 5 -18.22 5.93 12.93
N MET A 6 -18.15 6.52 14.11
CA MET A 6 -17.01 6.39 14.99
C MET A 6 -16.93 4.93 15.45
N ILE A 7 -15.88 4.23 15.06
CA ILE A 7 -15.65 2.86 15.52
C ILE A 7 -15.23 2.96 16.99
N ASP A 8 -16.09 2.52 17.88
CA ASP A 8 -15.77 2.43 19.31
C ASP A 8 -14.89 1.18 19.54
N PHE A 9 -13.62 1.42 19.81
CA PHE A 9 -12.65 0.39 20.22
C PHE A 9 -12.63 0.22 21.74
N SER A 10 -13.72 0.37 22.46
CA SER A 10 -13.79 0.10 23.89
C SER A 10 -13.52 -1.37 24.18
N ILE A 11 -12.23 -1.76 24.14
CA ILE A 11 -11.76 -3.04 24.66
C ILE A 11 -11.75 -2.92 26.17
N GLN A 12 -12.88 -3.24 26.79
CA GLN A 12 -12.97 -3.28 28.25
C GLN A 12 -11.97 -4.30 28.80
N GLY A 13 -10.97 -3.83 29.50
CA GLY A 13 -10.29 -4.60 30.54
C GLY A 13 -8.93 -5.20 30.21
N ILE A 14 -8.35 -5.05 29.02
CA ILE A 14 -7.13 -5.83 28.71
C ILE A 14 -5.80 -5.07 28.88
N TYR A 15 -5.72 -3.74 28.63
CA TYR A 15 -4.44 -3.00 28.75
C TYR A 15 -4.57 -1.53 29.20
N PRO A 16 -5.21 -1.22 30.33
CA PRO A 16 -5.39 0.18 30.73
C PRO A 16 -4.07 0.97 30.85
N PRO A 17 -3.00 0.43 31.47
CA PRO A 17 -1.74 1.17 31.62
C PRO A 17 -1.02 1.42 30.30
N SER A 18 -1.02 0.44 29.40
CA SER A 18 -0.34 0.55 28.09
C SER A 18 -1.04 1.52 27.17
N LEU A 19 -2.38 1.51 27.13
CA LEU A 19 -3.15 2.46 26.32
C LEU A 19 -2.98 3.88 26.84
N GLN A 20 -3.03 4.09 28.16
CA GLN A 20 -2.83 5.41 28.75
C GLN A 20 -1.42 5.94 28.43
N ALA A 21 -0.40 5.11 28.51
CA ALA A 21 0.97 5.50 28.16
C ALA A 21 1.09 5.95 26.69
N LEU A 22 0.40 5.28 25.76
CA LEU A 22 0.35 5.68 24.34
C LEU A 22 -0.35 7.03 24.16
N VAL A 23 -1.45 7.27 24.87
CA VAL A 23 -2.18 8.54 24.85
C VAL A 23 -1.33 9.67 25.43
N ASP A 24 -0.75 9.46 26.61
CA ASP A 24 0.10 10.46 27.30
C ASP A 24 1.33 10.84 26.48
N SER A 25 1.92 9.87 25.78
CA SER A 25 3.04 10.05 24.86
C SER A 25 2.63 10.62 23.51
N LYS A 26 1.33 10.87 23.27
CA LYS A 26 0.77 11.40 22.01
C LYS A 26 1.22 10.61 20.76
N VAL A 27 1.32 9.29 20.87
CA VAL A 27 1.92 8.43 19.83
C VAL A 27 1.25 8.63 18.48
N ALA A 28 -0.08 8.66 18.42
CA ALA A 28 -0.81 8.84 17.16
C ALA A 28 -0.48 10.17 16.46
N SER A 29 -0.48 11.29 17.22
CA SER A 29 -0.13 12.60 16.67
C SER A 29 1.32 12.66 16.22
N ARG A 30 2.22 12.02 16.97
CA ARG A 30 3.66 11.97 16.66
C ARG A 30 3.92 11.12 15.40
N ILE A 31 3.21 10.01 15.22
CA ILE A 31 3.25 9.25 13.96
C ILE A 31 2.77 10.11 12.79
N HIS A 32 1.64 10.77 12.95
CA HIS A 32 1.09 11.63 11.88
C HIS A 32 2.02 12.80 11.51
N SER A 33 2.72 13.37 12.48
CA SER A 33 3.74 14.41 12.25
C SER A 33 5.09 13.86 11.79
N LYS A 34 5.23 12.58 11.55
CA LYS A 34 6.47 11.88 11.17
C LYS A 34 7.60 12.10 12.18
N ASP A 35 7.28 12.10 13.47
CA ASP A 35 8.25 12.25 14.55
C ASP A 35 9.04 10.94 14.74
N ALA A 36 10.19 10.87 14.11
CA ALA A 36 11.08 9.71 14.15
C ALA A 36 11.66 9.41 15.54
N THR A 37 11.60 10.36 16.48
CA THR A 37 12.09 10.14 17.84
C THR A 37 11.26 9.13 18.63
N LEU A 38 10.08 8.75 18.11
CA LEU A 38 9.29 7.64 18.63
C LEU A 38 10.02 6.28 18.58
N TYR A 39 10.90 6.08 17.60
CA TYR A 39 11.45 4.77 17.27
C TYR A 39 12.83 4.52 17.88
N SER A 40 13.59 5.57 18.13
CA SER A 40 14.96 5.44 18.67
C SER A 40 15.48 6.75 19.27
N PHE A 41 16.50 6.63 20.11
CA PHE A 41 17.31 7.75 20.62
C PHE A 41 18.55 7.99 19.73
N SER A 42 18.88 7.09 18.79
CA SER A 42 20.00 7.23 17.87
C SER A 42 19.61 8.12 16.69
N GLU A 43 20.42 9.14 16.39
CA GLU A 43 20.20 10.04 15.24
C GLU A 43 20.15 9.27 13.91
N GLU A 44 21.03 8.30 13.71
CA GLU A 44 21.07 7.46 12.51
C GLU A 44 19.78 6.67 12.34
N ALA A 45 19.28 6.05 13.42
CA ALA A 45 18.02 5.31 13.38
C ALA A 45 16.81 6.23 13.18
N GLN A 46 16.84 7.46 13.71
CA GLN A 46 15.78 8.46 13.48
C GLN A 46 15.77 8.92 12.02
N GLN A 47 16.92 9.18 11.42
CA GLN A 47 17.02 9.53 10.01
C GLN A 47 16.46 8.40 9.13
N CYS A 48 16.87 7.17 9.39
CA CYS A 48 16.33 6.00 8.69
C CYS A 48 14.80 5.88 8.87
N ALA A 49 14.29 6.02 10.10
CA ALA A 49 12.85 5.96 10.35
C ALA A 49 12.09 7.05 9.57
N GLN A 50 12.61 8.26 9.51
CA GLN A 50 12.00 9.39 8.82
C GLN A 50 11.84 9.13 7.31
N GLU A 51 12.82 8.50 6.67
CA GLU A 51 12.77 8.11 5.26
C GLU A 51 11.62 7.12 4.97
N TYR A 52 11.26 6.28 5.95
CA TYR A 52 10.23 5.25 5.80
C TYR A 52 8.84 5.63 6.34
N MET A 53 8.66 6.84 6.86
CA MET A 53 7.37 7.29 7.41
C MET A 53 6.41 7.89 6.37
N GLY A 54 6.68 7.79 5.07
CA GLY A 54 5.81 8.31 4.01
C GLY A 54 4.37 7.79 4.08
N TRP A 55 4.17 6.57 4.55
CA TRP A 55 2.86 5.96 4.72
C TRP A 55 1.94 6.71 5.70
N ALA A 56 2.50 7.43 6.69
CA ALA A 56 1.74 8.10 7.73
C ALA A 56 0.86 9.26 7.20
N THR A 57 1.27 9.88 6.10
CA THR A 57 0.55 11.00 5.45
C THR A 57 0.10 10.67 4.04
N LEU A 58 0.23 9.43 3.58
CA LEU A 58 -0.07 9.03 2.19
C LEU A 58 -1.48 9.42 1.72
N ALA A 59 -2.47 9.37 2.61
CA ALA A 59 -3.84 9.72 2.27
C ALA A 59 -4.08 11.22 2.10
N SER A 60 -3.32 12.07 2.80
CA SER A 60 -3.41 13.53 2.73
C SER A 60 -2.37 14.16 1.80
N GLU A 61 -1.25 13.49 1.62
CA GLU A 61 -0.11 13.94 0.84
C GLU A 61 0.36 12.81 -0.10
N PRO A 62 -0.47 12.44 -1.11
CA PRO A 62 -0.07 11.40 -2.05
C PRO A 62 1.11 11.87 -2.91
N PRO A 63 2.03 10.96 -3.31
CA PRO A 63 3.22 11.31 -4.09
C PRO A 63 2.91 11.76 -5.52
N CYS A 64 1.69 11.52 -6.01
CA CYS A 64 1.19 11.98 -7.29
C CYS A 64 -0.32 12.22 -7.21
N SER A 65 -0.85 13.02 -8.12
CA SER A 65 -2.29 13.29 -8.20
C SER A 65 -3.07 12.11 -8.79
N ILE A 66 -4.37 12.07 -8.53
CA ILE A 66 -5.26 11.06 -9.15
C ILE A 66 -5.29 11.24 -10.67
N GLU A 67 -5.23 12.47 -11.13
CA GLU A 67 -5.23 12.84 -12.55
C GLU A 67 -3.97 12.31 -13.27
N GLU A 68 -2.81 12.38 -12.63
CA GLU A 68 -1.55 11.82 -13.16
C GLU A 68 -1.64 10.30 -13.27
N ILE A 69 -2.18 9.62 -12.24
CA ILE A 69 -2.38 8.17 -12.25
C ILE A 69 -3.36 7.78 -13.37
N GLN A 70 -4.46 8.52 -13.51
CA GLN A 70 -5.46 8.25 -14.54
C GLN A 70 -4.89 8.45 -15.95
N SER A 71 -4.16 9.54 -16.16
CA SER A 71 -3.50 9.84 -17.43
C SER A 71 -2.51 8.74 -17.83
N PHE A 72 -1.70 8.28 -16.88
CA PHE A 72 -0.79 7.15 -17.10
C PHE A 72 -1.55 5.86 -17.46
N ALA A 73 -2.62 5.55 -16.74
CA ALA A 73 -3.42 4.36 -17.01
C ALA A 73 -4.06 4.41 -18.41
N ASP A 74 -4.55 5.56 -18.84
CA ASP A 74 -5.15 5.75 -20.16
C ASP A 74 -4.11 5.69 -21.29
N GLU A 75 -2.91 6.24 -21.06
CA GLU A 75 -1.78 6.09 -21.99
C GLU A 75 -1.39 4.62 -22.17
N MET A 76 -1.29 3.86 -21.09
CA MET A 76 -0.94 2.43 -21.16
C MET A 76 -2.02 1.62 -21.88
N ARG A 77 -3.30 1.93 -21.65
CA ARG A 77 -4.41 1.31 -22.39
C ARG A 77 -4.35 1.63 -23.88
N ALA A 78 -4.07 2.87 -24.24
CA ALA A 78 -3.93 3.31 -25.63
C ALA A 78 -2.76 2.62 -26.34
N LYS A 79 -1.70 2.25 -25.60
CA LYS A 79 -0.59 1.43 -26.11
C LYS A 79 -0.90 -0.06 -26.19
N GLY A 80 -2.12 -0.47 -25.84
CA GLY A 80 -2.57 -1.86 -25.96
C GLY A 80 -2.19 -2.73 -24.76
N LEU A 81 -2.03 -2.15 -23.57
CA LEU A 81 -1.76 -2.91 -22.34
C LEU A 81 -2.82 -3.98 -22.10
N LYS A 82 -2.38 -5.23 -21.93
CA LYS A 82 -3.24 -6.39 -21.66
C LYS A 82 -3.06 -6.97 -20.26
N ALA A 83 -1.88 -6.79 -19.68
CA ALA A 83 -1.59 -7.33 -18.35
C ALA A 83 -0.69 -6.40 -17.53
N VAL A 84 -0.87 -6.47 -16.22
CA VAL A 84 0.06 -5.91 -15.22
C VAL A 84 0.54 -7.05 -14.34
N VAL A 85 1.85 -7.18 -14.17
CA VAL A 85 2.47 -8.15 -13.27
C VAL A 85 3.13 -7.40 -12.12
N LEU A 86 2.59 -7.52 -10.93
CA LEU A 86 3.20 -6.98 -9.72
C LEU A 86 4.16 -8.00 -9.12
N ILE A 87 5.44 -7.65 -9.05
CA ILE A 87 6.47 -8.45 -8.37
C ILE A 87 6.65 -7.90 -6.97
N GLY A 88 6.47 -8.74 -5.96
CA GLY A 88 6.63 -8.35 -4.56
C GLY A 88 6.29 -9.47 -3.61
N GLN A 89 6.53 -9.27 -2.32
CA GLN A 89 6.25 -10.26 -1.28
C GLN A 89 5.45 -9.65 -0.13
N GLY A 90 4.63 -10.49 0.52
CA GLY A 90 3.89 -10.12 1.72
C GLY A 90 2.89 -8.98 1.48
N GLY A 91 2.94 -7.94 2.30
CA GLY A 91 2.02 -6.81 2.25
C GLY A 91 2.00 -6.06 0.92
N SER A 92 3.12 -6.02 0.21
CA SER A 92 3.24 -5.35 -1.09
C SER A 92 2.34 -5.94 -2.18
N THR A 93 1.97 -7.22 -2.07
CA THR A 93 1.10 -7.89 -3.02
C THR A 93 -0.34 -8.05 -2.52
N GLN A 94 -0.54 -8.15 -1.22
CA GLN A 94 -1.86 -8.43 -0.64
C GLN A 94 -2.87 -7.30 -0.84
N ALA A 95 -2.47 -6.04 -0.63
CA ALA A 95 -3.37 -4.91 -0.80
C ALA A 95 -3.84 -4.75 -2.27
N PRO A 96 -2.95 -4.72 -3.29
CA PRO A 96 -3.36 -4.69 -4.69
C PRO A 96 -4.21 -5.90 -5.09
N MET A 97 -3.89 -7.12 -4.63
CA MET A 97 -4.72 -8.30 -4.90
C MET A 97 -6.13 -8.17 -4.32
N THR A 98 -6.25 -7.61 -3.13
CA THR A 98 -7.56 -7.40 -2.50
C THR A 98 -8.38 -6.39 -3.29
N LEU A 99 -7.78 -5.25 -3.65
CA LEU A 99 -8.44 -4.20 -4.44
C LEU A 99 -8.92 -4.71 -5.80
N THR A 100 -8.11 -5.51 -6.50
CA THR A 100 -8.49 -6.07 -7.80
C THR A 100 -9.59 -7.14 -7.70
N LYS A 101 -9.69 -7.85 -6.57
CA LYS A 101 -10.79 -8.80 -6.33
C LYS A 101 -12.11 -8.10 -5.99
N TYR A 102 -12.05 -6.97 -5.30
CA TYR A 102 -13.25 -6.17 -4.99
C TYR A 102 -13.82 -5.47 -6.21
N ASN A 103 -12.96 -4.89 -7.02
CA ASN A 103 -13.34 -4.33 -8.31
C ASN A 103 -13.37 -5.47 -9.33
N LYS A 104 -14.52 -6.15 -9.44
CA LYS A 104 -14.68 -7.20 -10.45
C LYS A 104 -14.37 -6.62 -11.83
N PRO A 105 -13.28 -7.05 -12.47
CA PRO A 105 -12.96 -6.58 -13.80
C PRO A 105 -14.08 -6.98 -14.76
N ASP A 106 -14.50 -6.06 -15.60
CA ASP A 106 -15.31 -6.40 -16.76
C ASP A 106 -14.45 -7.18 -17.77
N SER A 107 -15.07 -7.76 -18.78
CA SER A 107 -14.39 -8.56 -19.78
C SER A 107 -13.37 -7.78 -20.63
N SER A 108 -13.34 -6.46 -20.53
CA SER A 108 -12.41 -5.54 -21.22
C SER A 108 -11.22 -5.11 -20.35
N SER A 109 -11.16 -5.56 -19.10
CA SER A 109 -10.15 -5.09 -18.15
C SER A 109 -8.77 -5.71 -18.38
N VAL A 110 -7.74 -4.91 -18.10
CA VAL A 110 -6.35 -5.36 -18.05
C VAL A 110 -6.19 -6.44 -16.98
N ALA A 111 -5.58 -7.57 -17.33
CA ALA A 111 -5.36 -8.67 -16.38
C ALA A 111 -4.35 -8.26 -15.32
N PHE A 112 -4.68 -8.46 -14.05
CA PHE A 112 -3.74 -8.25 -12.95
C PHE A 112 -3.22 -9.58 -12.41
N LYS A 113 -1.90 -9.71 -12.33
CA LYS A 113 -1.21 -10.89 -11.84
C LYS A 113 -0.19 -10.51 -10.78
N THR A 114 0.08 -11.41 -9.85
CA THR A 114 1.10 -11.24 -8.84
C THR A 114 2.16 -12.33 -8.96
N LEU A 115 3.42 -11.92 -8.85
CA LEU A 115 4.57 -12.81 -8.72
C LEU A 115 5.17 -12.59 -7.33
N ASP A 116 4.78 -13.43 -6.39
CA ASP A 116 5.14 -13.39 -4.97
C ASP A 116 6.10 -14.50 -4.57
N SER A 117 6.78 -15.09 -5.55
CA SER A 117 7.64 -16.25 -5.34
C SER A 117 8.86 -16.20 -6.26
N VAL A 118 10.00 -16.63 -5.74
CA VAL A 118 11.24 -16.84 -6.49
C VAL A 118 11.32 -18.23 -7.14
N SER A 119 10.28 -19.07 -6.97
CA SER A 119 10.23 -20.40 -7.58
C SER A 119 10.30 -20.31 -9.11
N PRO A 120 11.25 -20.99 -9.76
CA PRO A 120 11.36 -20.99 -11.23
C PRO A 120 10.09 -21.49 -11.94
N VAL A 121 9.34 -22.38 -11.30
CA VAL A 121 8.07 -22.88 -11.83
C VAL A 121 7.03 -21.76 -11.83
N ARG A 122 6.90 -21.01 -10.73
CA ARG A 122 5.96 -19.90 -10.63
C ARG A 122 6.30 -18.78 -11.61
N VAL A 123 7.59 -18.41 -11.69
CA VAL A 123 8.08 -17.41 -12.65
C VAL A 123 7.72 -17.82 -14.08
N ARG A 124 8.05 -19.03 -14.50
CA ARG A 124 7.71 -19.54 -15.83
C ARG A 124 6.21 -19.53 -16.10
N THR A 125 5.39 -19.93 -15.12
CA THR A 125 3.93 -19.91 -15.25
C THR A 125 3.39 -18.51 -15.51
N ILE A 126 3.85 -17.51 -14.76
CA ILE A 126 3.43 -16.12 -14.97
C ILE A 126 3.91 -15.60 -16.34
N MET A 127 5.17 -15.82 -16.68
CA MET A 127 5.73 -15.37 -17.96
C MET A 127 5.02 -15.99 -19.17
N SER A 128 4.67 -17.29 -19.10
CA SER A 128 3.95 -17.96 -20.22
C SER A 128 2.50 -17.47 -20.40
N GLN A 129 1.97 -16.75 -19.44
CA GLN A 129 0.61 -16.17 -19.47
C GLN A 129 0.58 -14.69 -19.86
N CYS A 130 1.72 -14.10 -20.13
CA CYS A 130 1.87 -12.69 -20.42
C CYS A 130 2.52 -12.50 -21.78
N ASP A 131 2.02 -11.55 -22.54
CA ASP A 131 2.66 -11.05 -23.74
C ASP A 131 3.63 -9.92 -23.34
N PRO A 132 4.95 -10.07 -23.51
CA PRO A 132 5.92 -9.07 -23.04
C PRO A 132 5.72 -7.68 -23.66
N GLU A 133 5.21 -7.60 -24.89
CA GLU A 133 5.00 -6.31 -25.59
C GLU A 133 3.77 -5.56 -25.04
N HIS A 134 2.86 -6.27 -24.36
CA HIS A 134 1.62 -5.72 -23.82
C HIS A 134 1.49 -5.91 -22.30
N THR A 135 2.62 -6.08 -21.62
CA THR A 135 2.65 -6.31 -20.17
C THR A 135 3.50 -5.26 -19.46
N LEU A 136 2.93 -4.62 -18.46
CA LEU A 136 3.65 -3.76 -17.51
C LEU A 136 4.13 -4.61 -16.33
N ILE A 137 5.39 -4.45 -15.92
CA ILE A 137 5.99 -5.11 -14.75
C ILE A 137 6.42 -4.06 -13.74
#